data_5ed88be54ba648c08bbf1f749995612d
#
_entry.id   5ed88be54ba648c08bbf1f749995612d
#
_cell.length_a   1.000
_cell.length_b   1.000
_cell.length_c   1.000
_cell.angle_alpha   90.00
_cell.angle_beta   90.00
_cell.angle_gamma   90.00
#
_symmetry.space_group_name_H-M   'P 1'
#
loop_
_entity.id
_entity.type
_entity.pdbx_description
1 polymer ?
#
loop_
_entity_poly.entity_id
_entity_poly.type
_entity_poly.pdbx_seq_one_letter_code
_entity_poly.pdbx_strand_id
1 'polypeptide(L)'
;MKEGFAGLRGVALVVCASLVAGCVAPAISATSGLNGIEHILVIYAENRSFDHLYGLFPGANGIANASPRLYLQVDRDGRELATLPAVWRGKNPDPAFPAGLPNKPFRIDAPPINLPLSAPTRDAVHRFYQNLEQINGGRNDRFVAASDAGGLVMGYYDGSALPLWQWAKDYVLADNFFMAAFGGSYLNHFWLVCACTPEDHDAPAELRAQLDE
;
A
#
# COMPACT_ATOMS: atom_id res chain seq x y z
N MET A 1 58.35 25.44 74.00
CA MET A 1 59.39 24.40 73.79
C MET A 1 59.04 23.58 72.54
N LYS A 2 60.01 23.60 71.62
CA LYS A 2 60.20 22.65 70.47
C LYS A 2 59.14 22.67 69.40
N GLU A 3 59.36 23.34 68.27
CA GLU A 3 60.20 22.97 67.13
C GLU A 3 59.70 21.66 66.46
N GLY A 4 59.42 21.72 65.16
CA GLY A 4 59.39 20.55 64.36
C GLY A 4 58.87 20.77 62.89
N PHE A 5 59.78 21.23 62.13
CA PHE A 5 60.04 20.88 60.71
C PHE A 5 58.95 20.73 59.67
N ALA A 6 59.12 21.53 58.66
CA ALA A 6 58.56 21.46 57.29
C ALA A 6 58.89 20.18 56.53
N GLY A 7 57.95 19.68 55.79
CA GLY A 7 58.14 18.63 54.78
C GLY A 7 57.39 19.01 53.48
N LEU A 8 58.17 19.65 52.63
CA LEU A 8 57.70 19.89 51.20
C LEU A 8 57.69 18.57 50.46
N ARG A 9 56.50 18.09 50.11
CA ARG A 9 56.40 17.00 49.17
C ARG A 9 55.85 17.53 47.81
N GLY A 10 56.76 17.54 46.84
CA GLY A 10 56.48 17.90 45.48
C GLY A 10 55.48 16.89 44.86
N VAL A 11 54.40 17.42 44.37
CA VAL A 11 53.47 16.68 43.57
C VAL A 11 53.89 16.79 42.08
N ALA A 12 54.42 15.72 41.57
CA ALA A 12 54.70 15.62 40.12
C ALA A 12 53.38 15.50 39.37
N LEU A 13 53.04 16.54 38.62
CA LEU A 13 51.85 16.51 37.73
C LEU A 13 52.23 15.72 36.46
N VAL A 14 51.77 14.48 36.36
CA VAL A 14 51.87 13.68 35.12
C VAL A 14 50.70 14.10 34.22
N VAL A 15 50.97 14.91 33.22
CA VAL A 15 50.01 15.23 32.19
C VAL A 15 49.97 14.04 31.19
N CYS A 16 48.97 13.16 31.33
CA CYS A 16 48.64 12.17 30.32
C CYS A 16 47.93 12.88 29.16
N ALA A 17 48.66 13.16 28.10
CA ALA A 17 48.06 13.58 26.84
C ALA A 17 47.40 12.36 26.18
N SER A 18 46.09 12.20 26.38
CA SER A 18 45.28 11.20 25.67
C SER A 18 45.10 11.66 24.22
N LEU A 19 45.83 11.07 23.31
CA LEU A 19 45.57 11.15 21.85
C LEU A 19 44.24 10.45 21.59
N VAL A 20 43.15 11.22 21.54
CA VAL A 20 41.88 10.75 20.96
C VAL A 20 42.06 10.74 19.44
N ALA A 21 42.48 9.61 18.89
CA ALA A 21 42.37 9.36 17.48
C ALA A 21 40.86 9.26 17.15
N GLY A 22 40.24 10.38 16.83
CA GLY A 22 38.91 10.41 16.31
C GLY A 22 38.88 9.65 14.97
N CYS A 23 38.29 8.45 14.94
CA CYS A 23 37.84 7.86 13.70
C CYS A 23 36.81 8.81 13.09
N VAL A 24 37.23 9.69 12.22
CA VAL A 24 36.32 10.41 11.31
C VAL A 24 35.80 9.37 10.32
N ALA A 25 34.63 8.78 10.64
CA ALA A 25 33.90 8.04 9.63
C ALA A 25 33.61 9.01 8.48
N PRO A 26 33.88 8.63 7.23
CA PRO A 26 33.56 9.48 6.10
C PRO A 26 32.06 9.79 6.19
N ALA A 27 31.71 11.07 6.32
CA ALA A 27 30.34 11.52 6.17
C ALA A 27 29.94 11.18 4.73
N ILE A 28 29.15 10.13 4.56
CA ILE A 28 28.50 9.84 3.29
C ILE A 28 27.58 11.02 3.05
N SER A 29 27.99 11.90 2.15
CA SER A 29 27.17 13.04 1.75
C SER A 29 25.91 12.47 1.11
N ALA A 30 24.76 12.59 1.78
CA ALA A 30 23.48 12.06 1.32
C ALA A 30 23.07 12.61 -0.07
N THR A 31 23.70 13.68 -0.52
CA THR A 31 23.50 14.29 -1.84
C THR A 31 24.23 13.56 -2.97
N SER A 32 25.28 12.77 -2.67
CA SER A 32 26.00 12.03 -3.72
C SER A 32 25.24 10.78 -4.18
N GLY A 33 24.37 10.21 -3.33
CA GLY A 33 23.59 9.00 -3.64
C GLY A 33 22.54 9.21 -4.74
N LEU A 34 21.81 10.33 -4.68
CA LEU A 34 20.74 10.63 -5.64
C LEU A 34 21.28 11.06 -7.00
N ASN A 35 22.42 11.75 -7.03
CA ASN A 35 23.06 12.20 -8.29
C ASN A 35 23.63 11.05 -9.14
N GLY A 36 23.73 9.84 -8.59
CA GLY A 36 24.13 8.64 -9.32
C GLY A 36 22.97 7.85 -9.93
N ILE A 37 21.73 8.27 -9.69
CA ILE A 37 20.54 7.63 -10.27
C ILE A 37 20.28 8.24 -11.64
N GLU A 38 20.58 7.47 -12.70
CA GLU A 38 20.38 7.89 -14.08
C GLU A 38 18.97 7.53 -14.60
N HIS A 39 18.40 6.45 -14.08
CA HIS A 39 17.12 5.92 -14.53
C HIS A 39 16.26 5.45 -13.37
N ILE A 40 14.98 5.79 -13.42
CA ILE A 40 13.95 5.27 -12.50
C ILE A 40 12.91 4.52 -13.33
N LEU A 41 12.76 3.22 -13.07
CA LEU A 41 11.72 2.41 -13.68
C LEU A 41 10.60 2.18 -12.65
N VAL A 42 9.42 2.69 -12.96
CA VAL A 42 8.23 2.47 -12.13
C VAL A 42 7.32 1.46 -12.82
N ILE A 43 7.05 0.33 -12.17
CA ILE A 43 6.06 -0.64 -12.63
C ILE A 43 4.76 -0.36 -11.86
N TYR A 44 3.82 0.27 -12.54
CA TYR A 44 2.52 0.60 -12.00
C TYR A 44 1.47 -0.40 -12.49
N ALA A 45 1.20 -1.41 -11.67
CA ALA A 45 0.18 -2.40 -11.98
C ALA A 45 -1.20 -1.88 -11.56
N GLU A 46 -2.19 -2.01 -12.44
CA GLU A 46 -3.54 -1.54 -12.14
C GLU A 46 -4.64 -2.56 -12.42
N ASN A 47 -5.84 -2.18 -12.01
CA ASN A 47 -7.06 -2.92 -11.77
C ASN A 47 -6.90 -4.02 -10.71
N ARG A 48 -5.80 -4.00 -9.95
CA ARG A 48 -5.55 -4.89 -8.81
C ARG A 48 -5.03 -4.05 -7.64
N SER A 49 -5.63 -4.19 -6.48
CA SER A 49 -5.07 -3.59 -5.27
C SER A 49 -3.78 -4.30 -4.87
N PHE A 50 -2.98 -3.66 -4.05
CA PHE A 50 -1.78 -4.27 -3.47
C PHE A 50 -2.09 -5.63 -2.84
N ASP A 51 -3.09 -5.66 -1.96
CA ASP A 51 -3.47 -6.86 -1.22
C ASP A 51 -3.95 -8.00 -2.10
N HIS A 52 -4.47 -7.71 -3.28
CA HIS A 52 -4.99 -8.72 -4.18
C HIS A 52 -3.91 -9.71 -4.67
N LEU A 53 -2.67 -9.23 -4.89
CA LEU A 53 -1.55 -10.03 -5.40
C LEU A 53 -0.35 -10.06 -4.46
N TYR A 54 -0.15 -9.04 -3.64
CA TYR A 54 1.02 -8.85 -2.77
C TYR A 54 0.66 -8.81 -1.28
N GLY A 55 -0.61 -8.96 -0.91
CA GLY A 55 -1.07 -8.90 0.48
C GLY A 55 -0.43 -9.94 1.41
N LEU A 56 0.16 -11.00 0.85
CA LEU A 56 0.93 -12.02 1.58
C LEU A 56 2.45 -11.83 1.45
N PHE A 57 2.92 -10.74 0.85
CA PHE A 57 4.36 -10.53 0.65
C PHE A 57 5.06 -10.37 2.01
N PRO A 58 6.16 -11.13 2.27
CA PRO A 58 6.84 -11.08 3.55
C PRO A 58 7.34 -9.69 3.92
N GLY A 59 6.95 -9.20 5.10
CA GLY A 59 7.37 -7.89 5.60
C GLY A 59 6.56 -6.70 5.10
N ALA A 60 5.64 -6.91 4.15
CA ALA A 60 4.76 -5.84 3.68
C ALA A 60 3.61 -5.57 4.67
N ASN A 61 3.07 -4.35 4.62
CA ASN A 61 1.84 -3.98 5.30
C ASN A 61 0.63 -4.49 4.48
N GLY A 62 0.28 -5.75 4.64
CA GLY A 62 -0.72 -6.44 3.85
C GLY A 62 -1.67 -7.31 4.68
N ILE A 63 -2.40 -8.18 4.02
CA ILE A 63 -3.44 -9.04 4.62
C ILE A 63 -2.90 -9.87 5.81
N ALA A 64 -1.65 -10.32 5.75
CA ALA A 64 -1.05 -11.11 6.81
C ALA A 64 -1.02 -10.40 8.18
N ASN A 65 -1.00 -9.07 8.16
CA ASN A 65 -0.94 -8.21 9.34
C ASN A 65 -2.29 -7.53 9.66
N ALA A 66 -3.31 -7.72 8.81
CA ALA A 66 -4.59 -7.05 8.97
C ALA A 66 -5.41 -7.64 10.13
N SER A 67 -5.82 -6.79 11.05
CA SER A 67 -6.78 -7.15 12.10
C SER A 67 -8.23 -7.09 11.57
N PRO A 68 -9.19 -7.77 12.23
CA PRO A 68 -10.61 -7.72 11.85
C PRO A 68 -11.15 -6.30 11.67
N ARG A 69 -10.74 -5.37 12.50
CA ARG A 69 -11.14 -3.97 12.42
C ARG A 69 -10.79 -3.31 11.07
N LEU A 70 -9.76 -3.80 10.37
CA LEU A 70 -9.28 -3.23 9.11
C LEU A 70 -9.96 -3.83 7.88
N TYR A 71 -10.60 -4.99 7.99
CA TYR A 71 -11.19 -5.67 6.84
C TYR A 71 -12.70 -5.96 6.96
N LEU A 72 -13.30 -5.93 8.15
CA LEU A 72 -14.74 -6.16 8.29
C LEU A 72 -15.53 -5.12 7.49
N GLN A 73 -16.47 -5.62 6.70
CA GLN A 73 -17.29 -4.81 5.82
C GLN A 73 -18.69 -4.64 6.38
N VAL A 74 -19.27 -3.48 6.11
CA VAL A 74 -20.64 -3.15 6.50
C VAL A 74 -21.53 -2.96 5.26
N ASP A 75 -22.84 -3.08 5.45
CA ASP A 75 -23.79 -2.73 4.42
C ASP A 75 -23.97 -1.19 4.32
N ARG A 76 -24.77 -0.74 3.36
CA ARG A 76 -25.07 0.68 3.15
C ARG A 76 -25.72 1.35 4.35
N ASP A 77 -26.46 0.60 5.16
CA ASP A 77 -27.06 1.08 6.40
C ASP A 77 -26.10 1.10 7.61
N GLY A 78 -24.84 0.69 7.41
CA GLY A 78 -23.79 0.68 8.42
C GLY A 78 -23.77 -0.56 9.31
N ARG A 79 -24.65 -1.55 9.06
CA ARG A 79 -24.60 -2.83 9.80
C ARG A 79 -23.51 -3.73 9.27
N GLU A 80 -22.79 -4.37 10.17
CA GLU A 80 -21.78 -5.37 9.80
C GLU A 80 -22.43 -6.52 9.03
N LEU A 81 -21.78 -6.93 7.94
CA LEU A 81 -22.24 -8.06 7.14
C LEU A 81 -21.97 -9.36 7.89
N ALA A 82 -22.99 -10.19 8.06
CA ALA A 82 -22.83 -11.53 8.63
C ALA A 82 -21.99 -12.44 7.71
N THR A 83 -22.17 -12.28 6.40
CA THR A 83 -21.39 -12.95 5.34
C THR A 83 -21.23 -11.98 4.17
N LEU A 84 -20.24 -12.23 3.33
CA LEU A 84 -20.10 -11.50 2.08
C LEU A 84 -21.28 -11.80 1.16
N PRO A 85 -21.79 -10.82 0.40
CA PRO A 85 -22.74 -11.06 -0.68
C PRO A 85 -22.11 -11.92 -1.76
N ALA A 86 -22.92 -12.48 -2.62
CA ALA A 86 -22.45 -13.29 -3.74
C ALA A 86 -21.41 -12.54 -4.58
N VAL A 87 -20.44 -13.29 -5.09
CA VAL A 87 -19.60 -12.80 -6.20
C VAL A 87 -20.46 -12.77 -7.46
N TRP A 88 -20.46 -11.65 -8.16
CA TRP A 88 -21.35 -11.46 -9.32
C TRP A 88 -20.64 -11.70 -10.65
N ARG A 89 -21.30 -12.49 -11.51
CA ARG A 89 -20.97 -12.66 -12.93
C ARG A 89 -22.11 -12.11 -13.78
N GLY A 90 -21.93 -10.87 -14.23
CA GLY A 90 -23.04 -10.12 -14.83
C GLY A 90 -24.13 -9.84 -13.79
N LYS A 91 -25.34 -10.33 -14.00
CA LYS A 91 -26.49 -10.18 -13.10
C LYS A 91 -26.74 -11.39 -12.19
N ASN A 92 -25.95 -12.44 -12.33
CA ASN A 92 -26.12 -13.68 -11.59
C ASN A 92 -24.93 -13.95 -10.66
N PRO A 93 -25.12 -14.71 -9.57
CA PRO A 93 -24.01 -15.23 -8.80
C PRO A 93 -23.05 -16.05 -9.69
N ASP A 94 -21.74 -15.87 -9.49
CA ASP A 94 -20.73 -16.65 -10.18
C ASP A 94 -20.64 -18.05 -9.53
N PRO A 95 -20.90 -19.13 -10.28
CA PRO A 95 -20.89 -20.48 -9.73
C PRO A 95 -19.49 -20.96 -9.30
N ALA A 96 -18.42 -20.28 -9.69
CA ALA A 96 -17.07 -20.59 -9.24
C ALA A 96 -16.83 -20.23 -7.75
N PHE A 97 -17.72 -19.40 -7.17
CA PHE A 97 -17.60 -18.95 -5.79
C PHE A 97 -18.75 -19.49 -4.94
N PRO A 98 -18.45 -20.05 -3.75
CA PRO A 98 -19.49 -20.50 -2.85
C PRO A 98 -20.29 -19.31 -2.28
N ALA A 99 -21.57 -19.56 -2.01
CA ALA A 99 -22.38 -18.59 -1.28
C ALA A 99 -21.98 -18.53 0.22
N GLY A 100 -22.24 -17.39 0.84
CA GLY A 100 -22.04 -17.24 2.29
C GLY A 100 -20.57 -17.23 2.74
N LEU A 101 -19.67 -16.73 1.89
CA LEU A 101 -18.29 -16.51 2.31
C LEU A 101 -18.24 -15.61 3.56
N PRO A 102 -17.37 -15.92 4.55
CA PRO A 102 -17.21 -15.09 5.73
C PRO A 102 -16.85 -13.65 5.39
N ASN A 103 -17.30 -12.69 6.22
CA ASN A 103 -16.96 -11.27 6.08
C ASN A 103 -15.48 -11.01 6.45
N LYS A 104 -14.58 -11.44 5.59
CA LYS A 104 -13.13 -11.29 5.70
C LYS A 104 -12.47 -11.53 4.35
N PRO A 105 -11.19 -11.15 4.17
CA PRO A 105 -10.42 -11.54 3.00
C PRO A 105 -10.41 -13.06 2.81
N PHE A 106 -10.54 -13.50 1.55
CA PHE A 106 -10.53 -14.92 1.22
C PHE A 106 -9.62 -15.20 0.03
N ARG A 107 -9.05 -16.39 0.03
CA ARG A 107 -8.12 -16.81 -1.02
C ARG A 107 -8.88 -17.39 -2.21
N ILE A 108 -8.61 -16.86 -3.42
CA ILE A 108 -9.29 -17.26 -4.66
C ILE A 108 -8.67 -18.53 -5.26
N ASP A 109 -7.35 -18.66 -5.20
CA ASP A 109 -6.57 -19.76 -5.77
C ASP A 109 -6.39 -20.96 -4.81
N ALA A 110 -7.18 -21.03 -3.76
CA ALA A 110 -7.17 -22.12 -2.78
C ALA A 110 -8.60 -22.66 -2.51
N PRO A 111 -8.72 -23.84 -1.89
CA PRO A 111 -10.02 -24.37 -1.49
C PRO A 111 -10.82 -23.36 -0.64
N PRO A 112 -12.14 -23.30 -0.82
CA PRO A 112 -12.98 -24.16 -1.68
C PRO A 112 -13.07 -23.67 -3.14
N ILE A 113 -12.49 -22.54 -3.53
CA ILE A 113 -12.66 -21.89 -4.82
C ILE A 113 -11.72 -22.49 -5.88
N ASN A 114 -10.42 -22.53 -5.62
CA ASN A 114 -9.36 -23.07 -6.50
C ASN A 114 -9.34 -22.45 -7.91
N LEU A 115 -9.65 -21.17 -8.05
CA LEU A 115 -9.62 -20.48 -9.33
C LEU A 115 -8.19 -19.97 -9.58
N PRO A 116 -7.52 -20.41 -10.67
CA PRO A 116 -6.13 -20.02 -10.92
C PRO A 116 -6.02 -18.55 -11.33
N LEU A 117 -4.84 -17.96 -11.12
CA LEU A 117 -4.53 -16.57 -11.51
C LEU A 117 -4.80 -16.27 -13.00
N SER A 118 -4.71 -17.26 -13.86
CA SER A 118 -5.00 -17.13 -15.30
C SER A 118 -6.50 -17.03 -15.63
N ALA A 119 -7.37 -17.36 -14.68
CA ALA A 119 -8.81 -17.24 -14.88
C ALA A 119 -9.26 -15.79 -14.72
N PRO A 120 -9.97 -15.22 -15.71
CA PRO A 120 -10.47 -13.87 -15.59
C PRO A 120 -11.57 -13.80 -14.52
N THR A 121 -11.48 -12.79 -13.66
CA THR A 121 -12.53 -12.40 -12.72
C THR A 121 -13.19 -11.11 -13.18
N ARG A 122 -14.34 -10.76 -12.58
CA ARG A 122 -14.99 -9.51 -12.88
C ARG A 122 -14.07 -8.32 -12.51
N ASP A 123 -14.03 -7.32 -13.39
CA ASP A 123 -13.47 -6.01 -13.09
C ASP A 123 -14.47 -5.24 -12.22
N ALA A 124 -14.08 -4.96 -10.98
CA ALA A 124 -14.95 -4.26 -10.03
C ALA A 124 -15.03 -2.77 -10.36
N VAL A 125 -16.20 -2.17 -10.18
CA VAL A 125 -16.39 -0.73 -10.39
C VAL A 125 -15.42 0.09 -9.53
N HIS A 126 -14.69 1.00 -10.18
CA HIS A 126 -13.68 1.86 -9.56
C HIS A 126 -13.80 3.30 -10.11
N ARG A 127 -14.93 3.95 -9.81
CA ARG A 127 -15.26 5.31 -10.24
C ARG A 127 -15.36 6.23 -9.03
N PHE A 128 -15.30 7.52 -9.27
CA PHE A 128 -15.28 8.56 -8.25
C PHE A 128 -16.34 8.37 -7.15
N TYR A 129 -17.62 8.27 -7.51
CA TYR A 129 -18.70 8.15 -6.52
C TYR A 129 -18.70 6.82 -5.79
N GLN A 130 -18.40 5.72 -6.48
CA GLN A 130 -18.27 4.42 -5.81
C GLN A 130 -17.09 4.40 -4.84
N ASN A 131 -15.94 4.97 -5.24
CA ASN A 131 -14.80 5.09 -4.34
C ASN A 131 -15.13 5.93 -3.10
N LEU A 132 -15.88 7.02 -3.26
CA LEU A 132 -16.31 7.86 -2.15
C LEU A 132 -17.19 7.07 -1.15
N GLU A 133 -18.16 6.30 -1.65
CA GLU A 133 -18.99 5.41 -0.83
C GLU A 133 -18.14 4.32 -0.16
N GLN A 134 -17.22 3.68 -0.89
CA GLN A 134 -16.35 2.61 -0.41
C GLN A 134 -15.47 3.05 0.74
N ILE A 135 -14.87 4.24 0.62
CA ILE A 135 -13.99 4.82 1.64
C ILE A 135 -14.75 5.20 2.91
N ASN A 136 -16.02 5.58 2.79
CA ASN A 136 -16.92 5.83 3.92
C ASN A 136 -16.30 6.70 5.04
N GLY A 137 -15.77 7.87 4.67
CA GLY A 137 -15.14 8.80 5.61
C GLY A 137 -13.83 8.27 6.22
N GLY A 138 -13.08 7.44 5.49
CA GLY A 138 -11.80 6.89 5.91
C GLY A 138 -11.87 5.54 6.65
N ARG A 139 -13.07 4.97 6.82
CA ARG A 139 -13.23 3.66 7.45
C ARG A 139 -12.90 2.50 6.53
N ASN A 140 -13.00 2.69 5.22
CA ASN A 140 -12.72 1.69 4.18
C ASN A 140 -13.55 0.39 4.34
N ASP A 141 -14.78 0.51 4.81
CA ASP A 141 -15.61 -0.60 5.25
C ASP A 141 -16.84 -0.86 4.35
N ARG A 142 -16.99 -0.12 3.22
CA ARG A 142 -18.12 -0.28 2.28
C ARG A 142 -17.72 -0.72 0.89
N PHE A 143 -16.54 -1.29 0.73
CA PHE A 143 -16.07 -1.76 -0.59
C PHE A 143 -17.02 -2.81 -1.18
N VAL A 144 -17.51 -3.71 -0.36
CA VAL A 144 -18.45 -4.77 -0.79
C VAL A 144 -19.82 -4.20 -1.12
N ALA A 145 -20.36 -3.32 -0.28
CA ALA A 145 -21.69 -2.74 -0.44
C ALA A 145 -21.80 -1.78 -1.64
N ALA A 146 -20.70 -1.10 -1.98
CA ALA A 146 -20.64 -0.15 -3.09
C ALA A 146 -19.93 -0.73 -4.34
N SER A 147 -19.82 -2.06 -4.45
CA SER A 147 -19.25 -2.75 -5.61
C SER A 147 -20.32 -3.46 -6.43
N ASP A 148 -20.11 -3.51 -7.74
CA ASP A 148 -20.89 -4.34 -8.66
C ASP A 148 -20.36 -5.78 -8.77
N ALA A 149 -19.23 -6.08 -8.12
CA ALA A 149 -18.63 -7.41 -8.05
C ALA A 149 -18.99 -8.18 -6.77
N GLY A 150 -19.71 -7.55 -5.84
CA GLY A 150 -20.09 -8.16 -4.56
C GLY A 150 -18.88 -8.56 -3.73
N GLY A 151 -18.92 -9.77 -3.18
CA GLY A 151 -17.87 -10.31 -2.31
C GLY A 151 -16.48 -10.43 -2.96
N LEU A 152 -16.38 -10.39 -4.30
CA LEU A 152 -15.10 -10.53 -5.01
C LEU A 152 -14.04 -9.52 -4.57
N VAL A 153 -14.44 -8.32 -4.18
CA VAL A 153 -13.52 -7.26 -3.75
C VAL A 153 -12.72 -7.62 -2.49
N MET A 154 -13.11 -8.66 -1.78
CA MET A 154 -12.39 -9.21 -0.63
C MET A 154 -11.48 -10.40 -1.00
N GLY A 155 -11.46 -10.78 -2.28
CA GLY A 155 -10.65 -11.88 -2.77
C GLY A 155 -9.19 -11.48 -2.99
N TYR A 156 -8.29 -12.42 -2.73
CA TYR A 156 -6.86 -12.26 -3.01
C TYR A 156 -6.24 -13.59 -3.50
N TYR A 157 -5.05 -13.50 -4.08
CA TYR A 157 -4.27 -14.63 -4.54
C TYR A 157 -2.94 -14.76 -3.79
N ASP A 158 -2.35 -15.93 -3.81
CA ASP A 158 -0.95 -16.10 -3.49
C ASP A 158 -0.10 -15.69 -4.72
N GLY A 159 0.42 -14.48 -4.69
CA GLY A 159 1.23 -13.94 -5.78
C GLY A 159 2.66 -14.48 -5.83
N SER A 160 3.08 -15.37 -4.93
CA SER A 160 4.49 -15.79 -4.77
C SER A 160 5.11 -16.43 -6.02
N ALA A 161 4.28 -16.98 -6.92
CA ALA A 161 4.70 -17.54 -8.20
C ALA A 161 4.83 -16.50 -9.33
N LEU A 162 4.42 -15.25 -9.11
CA LEU A 162 4.50 -14.20 -10.12
C LEU A 162 5.96 -13.77 -10.35
N PRO A 163 6.40 -13.58 -11.60
CA PRO A 163 7.75 -13.08 -11.88
C PRO A 163 8.08 -11.77 -11.16
N LEU A 164 7.14 -10.81 -11.13
CA LEU A 164 7.31 -9.53 -10.44
C LEU A 164 7.46 -9.68 -8.93
N TRP A 165 6.94 -10.75 -8.33
CA TRP A 165 7.15 -11.04 -6.92
C TRP A 165 8.62 -11.30 -6.59
N GLN A 166 9.34 -11.97 -7.50
CA GLN A 166 10.78 -12.21 -7.31
C GLN A 166 11.56 -10.90 -7.41
N TRP A 167 11.21 -10.05 -8.36
CA TRP A 167 11.83 -8.73 -8.48
C TRP A 167 11.52 -7.84 -7.26
N ALA A 168 10.33 -7.92 -6.71
CA ALA A 168 9.99 -7.19 -5.50
C ALA A 168 10.84 -7.56 -4.28
N LYS A 169 11.54 -8.71 -4.29
CA LYS A 169 12.49 -9.09 -3.23
C LYS A 169 13.81 -8.35 -3.34
N ASP A 170 14.19 -7.96 -4.56
CA ASP A 170 15.49 -7.36 -4.88
C ASP A 170 15.41 -5.84 -5.06
N TYR A 171 14.19 -5.32 -5.26
CA TYR A 171 13.92 -3.91 -5.51
C TYR A 171 12.94 -3.34 -4.49
N VAL A 172 12.45 -2.14 -4.72
CA VAL A 172 11.46 -1.49 -3.85
C VAL A 172 10.07 -1.99 -4.20
N LEU A 173 9.33 -2.48 -3.20
CA LEU A 173 7.90 -2.75 -3.27
C LEU A 173 7.16 -1.70 -2.45
N ALA A 174 6.31 -0.91 -3.12
CA ALA A 174 5.53 0.15 -2.46
C ALA A 174 4.19 -0.42 -1.96
N ASP A 175 4.12 -0.78 -0.69
CA ASP A 175 2.96 -1.42 -0.05
C ASP A 175 1.93 -0.41 0.53
N ASN A 176 2.31 0.86 0.63
CA ASN A 176 1.45 1.96 1.06
C ASN A 176 1.36 3.06 -0.01
N PHE A 177 1.32 2.67 -1.28
CA PHE A 177 1.16 3.59 -2.39
C PHE A 177 -0.32 3.73 -2.75
N PHE A 178 -0.89 4.89 -2.47
CA PHE A 178 -2.29 5.19 -2.72
C PHE A 178 -2.47 6.12 -3.91
N MET A 179 -3.72 6.24 -4.40
CA MET A 179 -4.05 7.17 -5.46
C MET A 179 -3.71 8.62 -5.05
N ALA A 180 -3.11 9.37 -5.97
CA ALA A 180 -2.73 10.76 -5.74
C ALA A 180 -3.91 11.72 -5.93
N ALA A 181 -4.86 11.35 -6.78
CA ALA A 181 -6.07 12.12 -7.03
C ALA A 181 -7.30 11.20 -6.95
N PHE A 182 -8.40 11.73 -6.43
CA PHE A 182 -9.66 11.02 -6.38
C PHE A 182 -10.22 10.85 -7.79
N GLY A 183 -10.42 9.62 -8.23
CA GLY A 183 -10.93 9.31 -9.57
C GLY A 183 -10.40 7.99 -10.11
N GLY A 184 -10.55 7.78 -11.43
CA GLY A 184 -10.12 6.56 -12.11
C GLY A 184 -8.63 6.55 -12.48
N SER A 185 -8.21 5.48 -13.15
CA SER A 185 -6.82 5.24 -13.53
C SER A 185 -6.26 6.29 -14.49
N TYR A 186 -7.05 6.79 -15.43
CA TYR A 186 -6.60 7.83 -16.37
C TYR A 186 -6.01 9.05 -15.62
N LEU A 187 -6.75 9.61 -14.68
CA LEU A 187 -6.30 10.75 -13.89
C LEU A 187 -5.06 10.40 -13.05
N ASN A 188 -5.03 9.23 -12.43
CA ASN A 188 -3.92 8.81 -11.59
C ASN A 188 -2.64 8.54 -12.37
N HIS A 189 -2.71 8.10 -13.63
CA HIS A 189 -1.53 8.00 -14.49
C HIS A 189 -0.91 9.38 -14.77
N PHE A 190 -1.71 10.41 -15.00
CA PHE A 190 -1.19 11.77 -15.15
C PHE A 190 -0.54 12.27 -13.85
N TRP A 191 -1.19 12.05 -12.72
CA TRP A 191 -0.61 12.43 -11.43
C TRP A 191 0.70 11.71 -11.14
N LEU A 192 0.86 10.46 -11.60
CA LEU A 192 2.12 9.73 -11.46
C LEU A 192 3.27 10.38 -12.26
N VAL A 193 3.00 10.89 -13.46
CA VAL A 193 4.05 11.39 -14.35
C VAL A 193 4.26 12.90 -14.30
N CYS A 194 3.23 13.71 -14.00
CA CYS A 194 3.34 15.16 -13.97
C CYS A 194 2.86 15.80 -12.66
N ALA A 195 2.32 15.00 -11.72
CA ALA A 195 1.68 15.54 -10.51
C ALA A 195 0.63 16.62 -10.81
N CYS A 196 -0.09 16.47 -11.91
CA CYS A 196 -1.05 17.45 -12.41
C CYS A 196 -2.33 16.78 -12.91
N THR A 197 -3.41 17.55 -12.94
CA THR A 197 -4.63 17.19 -13.68
C THR A 197 -4.49 17.74 -15.09
N PRO A 198 -4.60 16.92 -16.15
CA PRO A 198 -4.51 17.41 -17.52
C PRO A 198 -5.69 18.32 -17.83
N GLU A 199 -5.42 19.40 -18.51
CA GLU A 199 -6.42 20.33 -19.03
C GLU A 199 -6.39 20.27 -20.55
N ASP A 200 -7.56 20.14 -21.17
CA ASP A 200 -7.74 20.25 -22.61
C ASP A 200 -8.71 21.41 -22.89
N HIS A 201 -8.14 22.58 -23.15
CA HIS A 201 -8.92 23.78 -23.41
C HIS A 201 -9.66 23.72 -24.76
N ASP A 202 -9.19 22.88 -25.68
CA ASP A 202 -9.75 22.73 -27.03
C ASP A 202 -10.71 21.53 -27.13
N ALA A 203 -10.97 20.84 -26.02
CA ALA A 203 -11.88 19.71 -26.01
C ALA A 203 -13.25 20.11 -26.57
N PRO A 204 -13.84 19.33 -27.50
CA PRO A 204 -15.21 19.52 -27.97
C PRO A 204 -16.20 19.60 -26.81
N ALA A 205 -17.22 20.47 -26.95
CA ALA A 205 -18.17 20.74 -25.86
C ALA A 205 -18.85 19.46 -25.33
N GLU A 206 -19.14 18.52 -26.24
CA GLU A 206 -19.75 17.22 -25.92
C GLU A 206 -18.85 16.27 -25.09
N LEU A 207 -17.53 16.54 -25.06
CA LEU A 207 -16.57 15.77 -24.29
C LEU A 207 -16.20 16.42 -22.96
N ARG A 208 -16.66 17.65 -22.72
CA ARG A 208 -16.41 18.34 -21.45
C ARG A 208 -17.34 17.79 -20.38
N ALA A 209 -16.78 17.56 -19.19
CA ALA A 209 -17.58 17.22 -18.04
C ALA A 209 -18.54 18.39 -17.73
N GLN A 210 -19.83 18.10 -17.64
CA GLN A 210 -20.82 19.03 -17.13
C GLN A 210 -20.98 18.74 -15.63
N LEU A 211 -20.79 19.76 -14.82
CA LEU A 211 -21.21 19.70 -13.42
C LEU A 211 -22.69 20.09 -13.43
N ASP A 212 -23.57 19.15 -13.14
CA ASP A 212 -24.95 19.45 -12.83
C ASP A 212 -24.97 20.19 -11.50
N GLU A 213 -25.50 21.43 -11.51
CA GLU A 213 -25.71 22.28 -10.33
C GLU A 213 -26.79 21.70 -9.40
#